data_50a707b73c6a15edbe29438e26fe9078
#
_entry.id   50a707b73c6a15edbe29438e26fe9078
#
_cell.length_a   1.000
_cell.length_b   1.000
_cell.length_c   1.000
_cell.angle_alpha   90.00
_cell.angle_beta   90.00
_cell.angle_gamma   90.00
#
_symmetry.space_group_name_H-M   'P 1'
#
loop_
_entity.id
_entity.type
_entity.pdbx_description
1 polymer ?
#
loop_
_entity_poly.entity_id
_entity_poly.type
_entity_poly.pdbx_seq_one_letter_code
_entity_poly.pdbx_strand_id
1 'polypeptide(L)'
;SLVTTDAYGKANTTIARLDEPGKEALVRAYPLFRARGKTFAFKSVFRDFSFLPPANVARIVALETGEFGATDNPQVVDALASVLKPLGLQFVPYNGKLAQDSFRRAFGGDRAALSSFGAVAEEPYAAFVLVEVSPTRQMELNGKKYNIFTAEAAATFRLVRSDGTIVFALPLDRLKGQGGTPEAAVQDALRRAREALAPELERRLPAIKAALEKE
;
A
#
# COMPACT_ATOMS: atom_id res chain seq x y z
N SER A 1 -28.84 -13.96 4.23
CA SER A 1 -29.13 -13.28 5.51
C SER A 1 -30.52 -12.65 5.47
N LEU A 2 -31.20 -12.56 6.63
CA LEU A 2 -32.47 -11.88 6.81
C LEU A 2 -32.22 -10.58 7.58
N VAL A 3 -32.69 -9.45 7.04
CA VAL A 3 -32.54 -8.14 7.66
C VAL A 3 -33.91 -7.50 7.83
N THR A 4 -34.17 -6.90 8.98
CA THR A 4 -35.43 -6.20 9.26
C THR A 4 -35.25 -4.71 8.92
N THR A 5 -36.21 -4.13 8.23
CA THR A 5 -36.25 -2.69 7.99
C THR A 5 -36.65 -1.91 9.24
N ASP A 6 -36.12 -0.71 9.37
CA ASP A 6 -36.58 0.27 10.36
C ASP A 6 -37.96 0.85 10.03
N ALA A 7 -38.43 1.80 10.84
CA ALA A 7 -39.72 2.47 10.65
C ALA A 7 -39.80 3.29 9.32
N TYR A 8 -38.66 3.59 8.72
CA TYR A 8 -38.56 4.33 7.45
C TYR A 8 -38.35 3.39 6.25
N GLY A 9 -38.41 2.07 6.46
CA GLY A 9 -38.20 1.09 5.40
C GLY A 9 -36.73 0.88 5.01
N LYS A 10 -35.77 1.38 5.80
CA LYS A 10 -34.35 1.18 5.55
C LYS A 10 -33.84 -0.09 6.23
N ALA A 11 -33.01 -0.84 5.56
CA ALA A 11 -32.32 -1.98 6.12
C ALA A 11 -30.83 -1.88 5.82
N ASN A 12 -30.01 -2.17 6.83
CA ASN A 12 -28.55 -2.23 6.68
C ASN A 12 -28.08 -3.66 6.93
N THR A 13 -27.18 -4.15 6.11
CA THR A 13 -26.52 -5.43 6.34
C THR A 13 -25.04 -5.32 5.97
N THR A 14 -24.23 -6.09 6.68
CA THR A 14 -22.82 -6.24 6.35
C THR A 14 -22.61 -7.63 5.78
N ILE A 15 -21.96 -7.71 4.64
CA ILE A 15 -21.52 -8.97 4.04
C ILE A 15 -20.14 -9.24 4.59
N ALA A 16 -20.05 -10.16 5.57
CA ALA A 16 -18.82 -10.41 6.31
C ALA A 16 -17.77 -11.17 5.47
N ARG A 17 -18.19 -11.93 4.44
CA ARG A 17 -17.29 -12.71 3.58
C ARG A 17 -17.93 -12.96 2.24
N LEU A 18 -17.15 -12.86 1.18
CA LEU A 18 -17.46 -13.36 -0.16
C LEU A 18 -16.49 -14.50 -0.45
N ASP A 19 -17.01 -15.62 -0.93
CA ASP A 19 -16.26 -16.88 -1.04
C ASP A 19 -15.11 -16.84 -2.07
N GLU A 20 -15.16 -15.88 -3.00
CA GLU A 20 -14.14 -15.75 -4.05
C GLU A 20 -13.67 -14.29 -4.20
N PRO A 21 -12.54 -13.93 -3.61
CA PRO A 21 -11.95 -12.60 -3.79
C PRO A 21 -11.67 -12.31 -5.28
N GLY A 22 -11.96 -11.09 -5.73
CA GLY A 22 -11.70 -10.66 -7.11
C GLY A 22 -12.72 -11.12 -8.17
N LYS A 23 -13.69 -11.93 -7.81
CA LYS A 23 -14.82 -12.24 -8.69
C LYS A 23 -16.04 -11.38 -8.34
N GLU A 24 -16.74 -10.94 -9.36
CA GLU A 24 -17.99 -10.20 -9.19
C GLU A 24 -19.03 -11.07 -8.47
N ALA A 25 -19.48 -10.61 -7.31
CA ALA A 25 -20.55 -11.23 -6.55
C ALA A 25 -21.86 -10.50 -6.80
N LEU A 26 -22.90 -11.22 -7.15
CA LEU A 26 -24.24 -10.69 -7.31
C LEU A 26 -25.02 -10.90 -6.01
N VAL A 27 -25.38 -9.81 -5.35
CA VAL A 27 -26.23 -9.83 -4.15
C VAL A 27 -27.64 -9.44 -4.55
N ARG A 28 -28.56 -10.39 -4.42
CA ARG A 28 -29.98 -10.16 -4.70
C ARG A 28 -30.78 -9.92 -3.42
N ALA A 29 -31.41 -8.75 -3.34
CA ALA A 29 -32.34 -8.41 -2.27
C ALA A 29 -33.78 -8.45 -2.77
N TYR A 30 -34.66 -9.06 -1.99
CA TYR A 30 -36.10 -9.07 -2.23
C TYR A 30 -36.89 -8.95 -0.92
N PRO A 31 -38.09 -8.34 -0.94
CA PRO A 31 -38.87 -8.13 0.26
C PRO A 31 -39.50 -9.41 0.78
N LEU A 32 -39.48 -9.53 2.11
CA LEU A 32 -40.19 -10.56 2.87
C LEU A 32 -41.21 -9.89 3.80
N PHE A 33 -42.43 -10.35 3.79
CA PHE A 33 -43.46 -9.88 4.71
C PHE A 33 -43.90 -11.01 5.60
N ARG A 34 -44.11 -10.70 6.88
CA ARG A 34 -44.70 -11.61 7.84
C ARG A 34 -46.09 -11.13 8.22
N ALA A 35 -47.07 -11.99 8.00
CA ALA A 35 -48.44 -11.72 8.42
C ALA A 35 -49.10 -13.00 8.94
N ARG A 36 -49.75 -12.92 10.07
CA ARG A 36 -50.49 -14.03 10.72
C ARG A 36 -49.67 -15.32 10.82
N GLY A 37 -48.42 -15.23 11.24
CA GLY A 37 -47.49 -16.36 11.41
C GLY A 37 -46.93 -16.96 10.09
N LYS A 38 -47.31 -16.43 8.94
CA LYS A 38 -46.79 -16.85 7.63
C LYS A 38 -45.79 -15.84 7.06
N THR A 39 -44.79 -16.36 6.34
CA THR A 39 -43.79 -15.54 5.62
C THR A 39 -44.08 -15.57 4.13
N PHE A 40 -44.20 -14.41 3.52
CA PHE A 40 -44.42 -14.23 2.08
C PHE A 40 -43.16 -13.64 1.46
N ALA A 41 -42.55 -14.36 0.52
CA ALA A 41 -41.37 -13.92 -0.21
C ALA A 41 -41.78 -13.43 -1.60
N PHE A 42 -41.54 -12.16 -1.88
CA PHE A 42 -41.85 -11.59 -3.21
C PHE A 42 -40.59 -11.65 -4.08
N LYS A 43 -40.22 -12.84 -4.53
CA LYS A 43 -39.00 -13.09 -5.32
C LYS A 43 -39.03 -12.45 -6.71
N SER A 44 -40.20 -12.07 -7.22
CA SER A 44 -40.36 -11.34 -8.49
C SER A 44 -40.05 -9.83 -8.34
N VAL A 45 -40.06 -9.32 -7.10
CA VAL A 45 -39.71 -7.93 -6.79
C VAL A 45 -38.33 -7.96 -6.14
N PHE A 46 -37.30 -7.76 -6.93
CA PHE A 46 -35.93 -7.82 -6.42
C PHE A 46 -35.07 -6.67 -6.95
N ARG A 47 -33.97 -6.43 -6.28
CA ARG A 47 -32.89 -5.58 -6.74
C ARG A 47 -31.57 -6.34 -6.65
N ASP A 48 -30.83 -6.33 -7.73
CA ASP A 48 -29.50 -6.90 -7.80
C ASP A 48 -28.48 -5.78 -7.54
N PHE A 49 -27.53 -6.10 -6.72
CA PHE A 49 -26.34 -5.28 -6.46
C PHE A 49 -25.14 -6.09 -6.92
N SER A 50 -24.44 -5.57 -7.90
CA SER A 50 -23.15 -6.09 -8.29
C SER A 50 -22.09 -5.53 -7.33
N PHE A 51 -21.35 -6.40 -6.73
CA PHE A 51 -20.28 -6.08 -5.82
C PHE A 51 -19.02 -6.82 -6.26
N LEU A 52 -18.01 -6.07 -6.66
CA LEU A 52 -16.67 -6.61 -6.87
C LEU A 52 -15.90 -6.44 -5.56
N PRO A 53 -15.72 -7.53 -4.78
CA PRO A 53 -14.91 -7.42 -3.59
C PRO A 53 -13.53 -6.95 -4.00
N PRO A 54 -12.91 -6.02 -3.28
CA PRO A 54 -11.51 -5.69 -3.52
C PRO A 54 -10.72 -7.00 -3.40
N ALA A 55 -10.14 -7.43 -4.51
CA ALA A 55 -9.46 -8.73 -4.62
C ALA A 55 -8.27 -8.65 -3.74
N ASN A 56 -7.76 -8.19 -2.95
CA ASN A 56 -6.59 -8.06 -2.08
C ASN A 56 -6.32 -6.57 -1.78
N VAL A 57 -6.73 -6.12 -0.63
CA VAL A 57 -6.31 -4.83 -0.09
C VAL A 57 -4.86 -4.97 0.37
N ALA A 58 -4.01 -4.06 -0.06
CA ALA A 58 -2.65 -3.94 0.43
C ALA A 58 -2.45 -2.55 1.04
N ARG A 59 -1.97 -2.49 2.28
CA ARG A 59 -1.56 -1.22 2.89
C ARG A 59 -0.23 -0.79 2.30
N ILE A 60 -0.14 0.48 1.90
CA ILE A 60 1.11 1.03 1.38
C ILE A 60 1.66 2.08 2.34
N VAL A 61 2.95 1.94 2.65
CA VAL A 61 3.66 2.77 3.62
C VAL A 61 5.01 3.19 3.06
N ALA A 62 5.34 4.47 3.11
CA ALA A 62 6.63 4.99 2.67
C ALA A 62 7.34 5.70 3.83
N LEU A 63 8.60 5.34 4.05
CA LEU A 63 9.50 5.96 5.01
C LEU A 63 10.75 6.47 4.30
N GLU A 64 11.03 7.75 4.44
CA GLU A 64 12.27 8.38 3.99
C GLU A 64 13.13 8.70 5.22
N THR A 65 14.39 8.30 5.18
CA THR A 65 15.33 8.51 6.29
C THR A 65 16.64 9.13 5.78
N GLY A 66 17.25 9.97 6.59
CA GLY A 66 18.53 10.59 6.27
C GLY A 66 19.08 11.36 7.45
N GLU A 67 20.12 12.16 7.19
CA GLU A 67 20.83 12.97 8.19
C GLU A 67 19.90 13.94 8.96
N PHE A 68 18.81 14.41 8.30
CA PHE A 68 17.86 15.37 8.87
C PHE A 68 16.61 14.74 9.47
N GLY A 69 16.62 13.43 9.68
CA GLY A 69 15.52 12.70 10.32
C GLY A 69 14.78 11.71 9.42
N ALA A 70 13.61 11.32 9.88
CA ALA A 70 12.74 10.39 9.18
C ALA A 70 11.37 11.03 8.92
N THR A 71 10.83 10.86 7.73
CA THR A 71 9.56 11.46 7.31
C THR A 71 8.74 10.42 6.55
N ASP A 72 7.44 10.35 6.81
CA ASP A 72 6.47 9.68 5.94
C ASP A 72 6.24 10.53 4.68
N ASN A 73 6.01 9.85 3.55
CA ASN A 73 5.80 10.54 2.29
C ASN A 73 4.55 10.05 1.55
N PRO A 74 3.39 10.71 1.77
CA PRO A 74 2.14 10.34 1.13
C PRO A 74 2.16 10.49 -0.40
N GLN A 75 2.95 11.42 -0.95
CA GLN A 75 3.04 11.61 -2.42
C GLN A 75 3.65 10.39 -3.11
N VAL A 76 4.65 9.75 -2.49
CA VAL A 76 5.23 8.49 -2.98
C VAL A 76 4.18 7.38 -2.93
N VAL A 77 3.40 7.31 -1.85
CA VAL A 77 2.34 6.33 -1.67
C VAL A 77 1.30 6.42 -2.78
N ASP A 78 0.81 7.62 -3.09
CA ASP A 78 -0.21 7.83 -4.13
C ASP A 78 0.31 7.48 -5.53
N ALA A 79 1.55 7.89 -5.84
CA ALA A 79 2.19 7.58 -7.12
C ALA A 79 2.33 6.06 -7.31
N LEU A 80 2.78 5.35 -6.29
CA LEU A 80 2.98 3.91 -6.34
C LEU A 80 1.66 3.14 -6.36
N ALA A 81 0.65 3.57 -5.62
CA ALA A 81 -0.69 2.98 -5.66
C ALA A 81 -1.26 3.01 -7.09
N SER A 82 -1.03 4.10 -7.82
CA SER A 82 -1.43 4.21 -9.23
C SER A 82 -0.70 3.21 -10.13
N VAL A 83 0.63 3.10 -9.99
CA VAL A 83 1.46 2.17 -10.80
C VAL A 83 1.10 0.71 -10.51
N LEU A 84 0.82 0.36 -9.26
CA LEU A 84 0.56 -1.00 -8.82
C LEU A 84 -0.89 -1.45 -9.04
N LYS A 85 -1.80 -0.54 -9.41
CA LYS A 85 -3.21 -0.83 -9.68
C LYS A 85 -3.46 -2.02 -10.64
N PRO A 86 -2.65 -2.22 -11.73
CA PRO A 86 -2.84 -3.36 -12.64
C PRO A 86 -2.60 -4.74 -12.02
N LEU A 87 -2.03 -4.83 -10.81
CA LEU A 87 -1.84 -6.09 -10.10
C LEU A 87 -3.15 -6.69 -9.54
N GLY A 88 -4.28 -5.96 -9.63
CA GLY A 88 -5.54 -6.38 -9.02
C GLY A 88 -5.57 -6.19 -7.51
N LEU A 89 -4.57 -5.50 -6.95
CA LEU A 89 -4.53 -5.12 -5.54
C LEU A 89 -5.10 -3.71 -5.38
N GLN A 90 -5.97 -3.52 -4.38
CA GLN A 90 -6.38 -2.19 -3.96
C GLN A 90 -5.39 -1.67 -2.93
N PHE A 91 -4.53 -0.75 -3.34
CA PHE A 91 -3.59 -0.10 -2.44
C PHE A 91 -4.27 1.01 -1.64
N VAL A 92 -4.16 0.93 -0.32
CA VAL A 92 -4.74 1.91 0.61
C VAL A 92 -3.61 2.52 1.43
N PRO A 93 -3.51 3.88 1.49
CA PRO A 93 -2.52 4.53 2.35
C PRO A 93 -2.65 4.12 3.80
N TYR A 94 -1.53 3.96 4.48
CA TYR A 94 -1.52 3.77 5.92
C TYR A 94 -1.72 5.13 6.61
N ASN A 95 -2.78 5.26 7.39
CA ASN A 95 -3.14 6.51 8.08
C ASN A 95 -2.78 6.50 9.57
N GLY A 96 -2.03 5.50 10.03
CA GLY A 96 -1.59 5.40 11.42
C GLY A 96 -0.33 6.22 11.70
N LYS A 97 0.03 6.33 12.98
CA LYS A 97 1.30 6.95 13.37
C LYS A 97 2.47 6.05 12.96
N LEU A 98 3.35 6.56 12.12
CA LEU A 98 4.52 5.84 11.64
C LEU A 98 5.62 5.84 12.71
N ALA A 99 5.85 4.68 13.33
CA ALA A 99 6.99 4.44 14.22
C ALA A 99 8.11 3.77 13.40
N GLN A 100 9.27 4.41 13.33
CA GLN A 100 10.39 3.97 12.50
C GLN A 100 10.83 2.54 12.80
N ASP A 101 10.93 2.15 14.07
CA ASP A 101 11.34 0.79 14.46
C ASP A 101 10.29 -0.26 14.04
N SER A 102 9.00 0.05 14.23
CA SER A 102 7.91 -0.83 13.78
C SER A 102 7.91 -0.98 12.27
N PHE A 103 8.14 0.13 11.54
CA PHE A 103 8.28 0.09 10.09
C PHE A 103 9.43 -0.81 9.65
N ARG A 104 10.65 -0.65 10.22
CA ARG A 104 11.82 -1.46 9.86
C ARG A 104 11.60 -2.95 10.13
N ARG A 105 10.95 -3.29 11.24
CA ARG A 105 10.59 -4.67 11.56
C ARG A 105 9.59 -5.25 10.56
N ALA A 106 8.51 -4.53 10.27
CA ALA A 106 7.51 -4.93 9.28
C ALA A 106 8.11 -5.05 7.87
N PHE A 107 8.96 -4.10 7.47
CA PHE A 107 9.72 -4.11 6.23
C PHE A 107 10.62 -5.36 6.12
N GLY A 108 11.13 -5.86 7.25
CA GLY A 108 11.90 -7.09 7.36
C GLY A 108 11.06 -8.38 7.41
N GLY A 109 9.73 -8.29 7.42
CA GLY A 109 8.84 -9.45 7.48
C GLY A 109 8.45 -9.88 8.89
N ASP A 110 8.66 -9.06 9.93
CA ASP A 110 8.21 -9.38 11.29
C ASP A 110 6.66 -9.35 11.34
N ARG A 111 6.07 -10.52 11.62
CA ARG A 111 4.60 -10.70 11.66
C ARG A 111 3.88 -9.79 12.66
N ALA A 112 4.45 -9.63 13.84
CA ALA A 112 3.84 -8.81 14.88
C ALA A 112 3.84 -7.32 14.47
N ALA A 113 4.89 -6.88 13.80
CA ALA A 113 4.96 -5.53 13.25
C ALA A 113 4.04 -5.35 12.04
N LEU A 114 3.91 -6.35 11.15
CA LEU A 114 3.03 -6.31 9.98
C LEU A 114 1.57 -6.09 10.36
N SER A 115 1.09 -6.72 11.43
CA SER A 115 -0.29 -6.55 11.89
C SER A 115 -0.59 -5.10 12.30
N SER A 116 0.38 -4.36 12.83
CA SER A 116 0.21 -2.95 13.18
C SER A 116 0.11 -2.03 11.93
N PHE A 117 0.52 -2.51 10.77
CA PHE A 117 0.31 -1.85 9.46
C PHE A 117 -0.90 -2.37 8.69
N GLY A 118 -1.76 -3.18 9.34
CA GLY A 118 -3.00 -3.69 8.76
C GLY A 118 -2.84 -4.92 7.86
N ALA A 119 -1.64 -5.53 7.81
CA ALA A 119 -1.47 -6.82 7.15
C ALA A 119 -1.96 -7.94 8.07
N VAL A 120 -3.21 -8.34 7.88
CA VAL A 120 -3.93 -9.39 8.62
C VAL A 120 -4.46 -10.44 7.62
N ALA A 121 -5.12 -11.47 8.13
CA ALA A 121 -5.60 -12.56 7.26
C ALA A 121 -6.57 -12.10 6.17
N GLU A 122 -7.38 -11.07 6.45
CA GLU A 122 -8.35 -10.48 5.52
C GLU A 122 -7.72 -9.49 4.53
N GLU A 123 -6.59 -8.88 4.90
CA GLU A 123 -5.79 -7.98 4.08
C GLU A 123 -4.35 -8.54 4.03
N PRO A 124 -4.10 -9.54 3.19
CA PRO A 124 -2.91 -10.37 3.35
C PRO A 124 -1.59 -9.70 2.95
N TYR A 125 -1.63 -8.52 2.33
CA TYR A 125 -0.43 -7.86 1.82
C TYR A 125 -0.22 -6.47 2.42
N ALA A 126 1.06 -6.11 2.60
CA ALA A 126 1.51 -4.74 2.84
C ALA A 126 2.64 -4.39 1.88
N ALA A 127 2.59 -3.19 1.32
CA ALA A 127 3.63 -2.65 0.46
C ALA A 127 4.43 -1.59 1.23
N PHE A 128 5.73 -1.74 1.26
CA PHE A 128 6.64 -0.85 1.96
C PHE A 128 7.63 -0.21 0.99
N VAL A 129 7.87 1.07 1.18
CA VAL A 129 8.95 1.81 0.53
C VAL A 129 9.86 2.38 1.60
N LEU A 130 11.13 2.02 1.53
CA LEU A 130 12.18 2.61 2.35
C LEU A 130 13.13 3.38 1.44
N VAL A 131 13.31 4.67 1.72
CA VAL A 131 14.35 5.49 1.09
C VAL A 131 15.34 5.91 2.15
N GLU A 132 16.60 5.54 1.97
CA GLU A 132 17.69 5.87 2.88
C GLU A 132 18.69 6.78 2.16
N VAL A 133 18.95 7.94 2.75
CA VAL A 133 19.92 8.89 2.20
C VAL A 133 21.18 8.88 3.04
N SER A 134 22.32 8.70 2.39
CA SER A 134 23.64 8.75 3.04
C SER A 134 23.94 10.16 3.57
N PRO A 135 24.83 10.27 4.56
CA PRO A 135 25.36 11.58 4.97
C PRO A 135 25.92 12.37 3.81
N THR A 136 25.72 13.68 3.85
CA THR A 136 26.19 14.59 2.79
C THR A 136 27.70 14.68 2.77
N ARG A 137 28.25 14.87 1.57
CA ARG A 137 29.68 15.11 1.36
C ARG A 137 29.86 16.41 0.63
N GLN A 138 30.71 17.29 1.20
CA GLN A 138 31.13 18.51 0.51
C GLN A 138 32.21 18.20 -0.53
N MET A 139 32.06 18.77 -1.71
CA MET A 139 33.04 18.62 -2.78
C MET A 139 34.35 19.32 -2.42
N GLU A 140 35.44 18.59 -2.51
CA GLU A 140 36.80 19.09 -2.33
C GLU A 140 37.64 18.76 -3.55
N LEU A 141 38.36 19.76 -4.07
CA LEU A 141 39.28 19.60 -5.19
C LEU A 141 40.57 20.37 -4.89
N ASN A 142 41.72 19.70 -4.96
CA ASN A 142 43.04 20.25 -4.67
C ASN A 142 43.10 20.98 -3.30
N GLY A 143 42.50 20.42 -2.27
CA GLY A 143 42.44 20.99 -0.91
C GLY A 143 41.51 22.19 -0.74
N LYS A 144 40.78 22.58 -1.80
CA LYS A 144 39.80 23.66 -1.78
C LYS A 144 38.40 23.10 -1.70
N LYS A 145 37.62 23.52 -0.68
CA LYS A 145 36.21 23.15 -0.52
C LYS A 145 35.32 24.08 -1.34
N TYR A 146 34.35 23.48 -2.00
CA TYR A 146 33.36 24.16 -2.84
C TYR A 146 31.99 24.10 -2.17
N ASN A 147 31.13 25.08 -2.41
CA ASN A 147 29.72 25.06 -1.97
C ASN A 147 28.89 24.11 -2.86
N ILE A 148 29.36 22.89 -2.99
CA ILE A 148 28.71 21.81 -3.71
C ILE A 148 28.70 20.63 -2.76
N PHE A 149 27.49 20.19 -2.41
CA PHE A 149 27.24 19.04 -1.56
C PHE A 149 26.63 17.93 -2.40
N THR A 150 26.95 16.70 -2.07
CA THR A 150 26.39 15.50 -2.70
C THR A 150 25.85 14.58 -1.63
N ALA A 151 24.75 13.87 -1.95
CA ALA A 151 24.19 12.80 -1.17
C ALA A 151 23.82 11.64 -2.09
N GLU A 152 23.76 10.42 -1.56
CA GLU A 152 23.32 9.24 -2.32
C GLU A 152 22.10 8.65 -1.62
N ALA A 153 21.04 8.37 -2.38
CA ALA A 153 19.86 7.70 -1.91
C ALA A 153 19.85 6.25 -2.39
N ALA A 154 19.39 5.36 -1.53
CA ALA A 154 18.97 4.01 -1.86
C ALA A 154 17.48 3.90 -1.60
N ALA A 155 16.70 3.39 -2.54
CA ALA A 155 15.28 3.17 -2.38
C ALA A 155 14.98 1.67 -2.52
N THR A 156 14.16 1.13 -1.63
CA THR A 156 13.75 -0.27 -1.70
C THR A 156 12.24 -0.37 -1.56
N PHE A 157 11.59 -0.95 -2.56
CA PHE A 157 10.20 -1.38 -2.47
C PHE A 157 10.14 -2.85 -2.04
N ARG A 158 9.20 -3.19 -1.16
CA ARG A 158 8.87 -4.56 -0.79
C ARG A 158 7.36 -4.77 -0.73
N LEU A 159 6.92 -5.89 -1.30
CA LEU A 159 5.58 -6.42 -1.09
C LEU A 159 5.72 -7.60 -0.13
N VAL A 160 5.06 -7.51 1.03
CA VAL A 160 5.20 -8.47 2.13
C VAL A 160 3.83 -9.04 2.46
N ARG A 161 3.74 -10.34 2.63
CA ARG A 161 2.52 -11.03 3.07
C ARG A 161 2.40 -11.02 4.60
N SER A 162 1.19 -11.13 5.11
CA SER A 162 0.88 -11.11 6.56
C SER A 162 1.58 -12.18 7.37
N ASP A 163 2.05 -13.26 6.73
CA ASP A 163 2.87 -14.31 7.35
C ASP A 163 4.36 -13.97 7.44
N GLY A 164 4.78 -12.81 6.94
CA GLY A 164 6.17 -12.35 6.92
C GLY A 164 6.92 -12.67 5.63
N THR A 165 6.32 -13.38 4.69
CA THR A 165 6.96 -13.70 3.41
C THR A 165 7.13 -12.43 2.57
N ILE A 166 8.37 -12.17 2.12
CA ILE A 166 8.65 -11.11 1.15
C ILE A 166 8.35 -11.67 -0.24
N VAL A 167 7.19 -11.29 -0.79
CA VAL A 167 6.70 -11.74 -2.11
C VAL A 167 7.53 -11.14 -3.23
N PHE A 168 7.89 -9.87 -3.08
CA PHE A 168 8.70 -9.15 -4.07
C PHE A 168 9.55 -8.08 -3.40
N ALA A 169 10.76 -7.87 -3.94
CA ALA A 169 11.66 -6.80 -3.51
C ALA A 169 12.33 -6.16 -4.72
N LEU A 170 12.37 -4.83 -4.73
CA LEU A 170 13.04 -4.03 -5.75
C LEU A 170 13.98 -3.03 -5.09
N PRO A 171 15.28 -3.29 -5.02
CA PRO A 171 16.26 -2.31 -4.60
C PRO A 171 16.66 -1.38 -5.77
N LEU A 172 16.84 -0.10 -5.47
CA LEU A 172 17.42 0.93 -6.32
C LEU A 172 18.55 1.62 -5.56
N ASP A 173 19.74 1.49 -6.03
CA ASP A 173 20.94 2.04 -5.38
C ASP A 173 21.53 3.21 -6.14
N ARG A 174 22.30 4.05 -5.41
CA ARG A 174 23.17 5.10 -5.94
C ARG A 174 22.46 6.21 -6.71
N LEU A 175 21.33 6.64 -6.22
CA LEU A 175 20.64 7.80 -6.77
C LEU A 175 21.28 9.07 -6.20
N LYS A 176 22.16 9.68 -6.99
CA LYS A 176 22.97 10.82 -6.54
C LYS A 176 22.17 12.11 -6.60
N GLY A 177 22.13 12.84 -5.48
CA GLY A 177 21.66 14.21 -5.39
C GLY A 177 22.80 15.20 -5.24
N GLN A 178 22.57 16.43 -5.64
CA GLN A 178 23.53 17.53 -5.56
C GLN A 178 22.83 18.83 -5.19
N GLY A 179 23.50 19.68 -4.38
CA GLY A 179 22.96 20.98 -4.00
C GLY A 179 24.02 21.94 -3.51
N GLY A 180 23.64 23.19 -3.36
CA GLY A 180 24.50 24.24 -2.77
C GLY A 180 24.58 24.19 -1.26
N THR A 181 23.71 23.40 -0.60
CA THR A 181 23.71 23.11 0.83
C THR A 181 23.51 21.61 1.07
N PRO A 182 23.85 21.09 2.26
CA PRO A 182 23.59 19.70 2.62
C PRO A 182 22.12 19.32 2.43
N GLU A 183 21.19 20.15 2.90
CA GLU A 183 19.75 19.91 2.80
C GLU A 183 19.30 19.83 1.34
N ALA A 184 19.79 20.73 0.48
CA ALA A 184 19.46 20.74 -0.94
C ALA A 184 19.95 19.47 -1.64
N ALA A 185 21.13 18.95 -1.28
CA ALA A 185 21.67 17.72 -1.81
C ALA A 185 20.81 16.51 -1.38
N VAL A 186 20.38 16.44 -0.13
CA VAL A 186 19.48 15.39 0.37
C VAL A 186 18.12 15.46 -0.32
N GLN A 187 17.52 16.64 -0.47
CA GLN A 187 16.24 16.79 -1.15
C GLN A 187 16.31 16.41 -2.64
N ASP A 188 17.42 16.72 -3.32
CA ASP A 188 17.62 16.29 -4.72
C ASP A 188 17.78 14.76 -4.81
N ALA A 189 18.50 14.12 -3.88
CA ALA A 189 18.62 12.66 -3.82
C ALA A 189 17.27 11.99 -3.59
N LEU A 190 16.46 12.48 -2.63
CA LEU A 190 15.11 12.00 -2.36
C LEU A 190 14.20 12.15 -3.58
N ARG A 191 14.23 13.33 -4.23
CA ARG A 191 13.43 13.58 -5.43
C ARG A 191 13.78 12.57 -6.53
N ARG A 192 15.06 12.32 -6.80
CA ARG A 192 15.51 11.33 -7.80
C ARG A 192 15.10 9.91 -7.44
N ALA A 193 15.12 9.55 -6.16
CA ALA A 193 14.65 8.25 -5.68
C ALA A 193 13.16 8.05 -5.98
N ARG A 194 12.33 9.06 -5.72
CA ARG A 194 10.89 9.04 -6.03
C ARG A 194 10.64 8.92 -7.53
N GLU A 195 11.33 9.74 -8.33
CA GLU A 195 11.20 9.75 -9.80
C GLU A 195 11.63 8.43 -10.45
N ALA A 196 12.62 7.74 -9.88
CA ALA A 196 13.12 6.47 -10.41
C ALA A 196 12.24 5.27 -10.01
N LEU A 197 11.58 5.32 -8.84
CA LEU A 197 10.89 4.17 -8.27
C LEU A 197 9.67 3.75 -9.10
N ALA A 198 8.83 4.70 -9.50
CA ALA A 198 7.59 4.42 -10.22
C ALA A 198 7.82 3.76 -11.60
N PRO A 199 8.69 4.29 -12.49
CA PRO A 199 8.98 3.65 -13.78
C PRO A 199 9.64 2.28 -13.64
N GLU A 200 10.47 2.09 -12.60
CA GLU A 200 11.12 0.79 -12.39
C GLU A 200 10.12 -0.26 -11.89
N LEU A 201 9.18 0.11 -11.01
CA LEU A 201 8.09 -0.77 -10.61
C LEU A 201 7.18 -1.11 -11.79
N GLU A 202 6.85 -0.14 -12.65
CA GLU A 202 6.04 -0.37 -13.85
C GLU A 202 6.67 -1.44 -14.75
N ARG A 203 7.98 -1.35 -14.98
CA ARG A 203 8.74 -2.38 -15.74
C ARG A 203 8.69 -3.76 -15.07
N ARG A 204 8.56 -3.83 -13.76
CA ARG A 204 8.55 -5.07 -12.98
C ARG A 204 7.15 -5.62 -12.70
N LEU A 205 6.07 -4.95 -13.11
CA LEU A 205 4.70 -5.42 -12.91
C LEU A 205 4.47 -6.89 -13.34
N PRO A 206 4.97 -7.37 -14.49
CA PRO A 206 4.81 -8.77 -14.87
C PRO A 206 5.46 -9.75 -13.87
N ALA A 207 6.64 -9.38 -13.34
CA ALA A 207 7.34 -10.20 -12.35
C ALA A 207 6.63 -10.21 -10.99
N ILE A 208 6.08 -9.06 -10.56
CA ILE A 208 5.28 -8.95 -9.34
C ILE A 208 4.02 -9.80 -9.48
N LYS A 209 3.32 -9.70 -10.60
CA LYS A 209 2.12 -10.49 -10.89
C LYS A 209 2.42 -11.99 -10.85
N ALA A 210 3.49 -12.43 -11.52
CA ALA A 210 3.90 -13.83 -11.49
C ALA A 210 4.30 -14.32 -10.10
N ALA A 211 4.83 -13.46 -9.23
CA ALA A 211 5.12 -13.80 -7.84
C ALA A 211 3.85 -13.99 -7.01
N LEU A 212 2.82 -13.15 -7.24
CA LEU A 212 1.51 -13.27 -6.58
C LEU A 212 0.71 -14.50 -7.04
N GLU A 213 0.86 -14.93 -8.30
CA GLU A 213 0.15 -16.10 -8.87
C GLU A 213 0.76 -17.44 -8.48
N LYS A 214 2.01 -17.47 -7.97
CA LYS A 214 2.69 -18.70 -7.55
C LYS A 214 2.30 -19.18 -6.15
N GLU A 215 1.53 -18.39 -5.43
CA GLU A 215 1.07 -18.64 -4.05
C GLU A 215 -0.39 -19.10 -4.00
#